data_c33e84fd0d61301718cef90630d799fa
#
_entry.id   c33e84fd0d61301718cef90630d799fa
#
_cell.length_a   1.000
_cell.length_b   1.000
_cell.length_c   1.000
_cell.angle_alpha   90.00
_cell.angle_beta   90.00
_cell.angle_gamma   90.00
#
_symmetry.space_group_name_H-M   'P 1'
#
loop_
_entity.id
_entity.type
_entity.pdbx_description
1 polymer ?
#
loop_
_entity_poly.entity_id
_entity_poly.type
_entity_poly.pdbx_seq_one_letter_code
_entity_poly.pdbx_strand_id
1 'polypeptide(L)'
;MQQKIFGTNNDWTGLVTRITIGFILFPHGAQKLFGWFGGYGFNGTMAFFTGKMHLPWIIGLLVIIIESIGTLLLVAGFAGRIWSALIVILMTGILLTSHLDNGFFMNWFGNQKGEGYEFDLLLIGLSVATLINGSGRFSIDQLIAKQPIAKNISL
;
A
#
# COMPACT_ATOMS: atom_id res chain seq x y z
N MET A 1 -7.03 0.30 22.21
CA MET A 1 -6.86 0.84 20.84
C MET A 1 -5.49 0.48 20.27
N GLN A 2 -4.38 0.66 20.99
CA GLN A 2 -3.03 0.31 20.51
C GLN A 2 -2.88 -1.13 20.01
N GLN A 3 -3.40 -2.13 20.72
CA GLN A 3 -3.33 -3.54 20.27
C GLN A 3 -4.09 -3.83 18.97
N LYS A 4 -5.13 -3.08 18.65
CA LYS A 4 -5.86 -3.26 17.39
C LYS A 4 -5.08 -2.74 16.19
N ILE A 5 -4.26 -1.71 16.38
CA ILE A 5 -3.47 -1.06 15.31
C ILE A 5 -2.10 -1.72 15.18
N PHE A 6 -1.37 -1.85 16.30
CA PHE A 6 0.02 -2.32 16.33
C PHE A 6 0.16 -3.79 16.73
N GLY A 7 -0.96 -4.48 17.05
CA GLY A 7 -0.93 -5.90 17.38
C GLY A 7 -0.45 -6.71 16.19
N THR A 8 0.62 -7.50 16.39
CA THR A 8 1.20 -8.32 15.34
C THR A 8 1.66 -9.66 15.89
N ASN A 9 1.52 -10.70 15.08
CA ASN A 9 2.09 -12.01 15.38
C ASN A 9 3.59 -11.98 15.11
N ASN A 10 4.35 -12.78 15.86
CA ASN A 10 5.79 -12.93 15.63
C ASN A 10 6.05 -14.02 14.58
N ASP A 11 5.54 -13.85 13.37
CA ASP A 11 5.61 -14.81 12.29
C ASP A 11 6.32 -14.27 11.04
N TRP A 12 6.67 -15.17 10.13
CA TRP A 12 7.29 -14.84 8.86
C TRP A 12 6.27 -14.33 7.83
N THR A 13 5.00 -14.69 7.96
CA THR A 13 3.96 -14.33 6.99
C THR A 13 3.82 -12.83 6.87
N GLY A 14 3.67 -12.13 8.02
CA GLY A 14 3.58 -10.67 8.02
C GLY A 14 4.83 -9.99 7.47
N LEU A 15 6.03 -10.53 7.75
CA LEU A 15 7.28 -10.01 7.18
C LEU A 15 7.29 -10.18 5.65
N VAL A 16 7.05 -11.39 5.15
CA VAL A 16 7.12 -11.69 3.71
C VAL A 16 6.10 -10.87 2.94
N THR A 17 4.83 -10.83 3.40
CA THR A 17 3.78 -10.10 2.69
C THR A 17 4.06 -8.60 2.62
N ARG A 18 4.45 -7.95 3.74
CA ARG A 18 4.74 -6.50 3.73
C ARG A 18 5.96 -6.13 2.90
N ILE A 19 7.01 -6.96 2.91
CA ILE A 19 8.20 -6.72 2.09
C ILE A 19 7.86 -6.89 0.61
N THR A 20 7.09 -7.93 0.25
CA THR A 20 6.65 -8.15 -1.13
C THR A 20 5.80 -6.97 -1.63
N ILE A 21 4.78 -6.54 -0.88
CA ILE A 21 3.97 -5.38 -1.22
C ILE A 21 4.85 -4.14 -1.40
N GLY A 22 5.77 -3.92 -0.44
CA GLY A 22 6.66 -2.77 -0.45
C GLY A 22 7.58 -2.73 -1.65
N PHE A 23 8.21 -3.86 -1.97
CA PHE A 23 9.11 -3.99 -3.11
C PHE A 23 8.41 -3.73 -4.45
N ILE A 24 7.14 -4.12 -4.54
CA ILE A 24 6.34 -3.95 -5.76
C ILE A 24 5.80 -2.52 -5.88
N LEU A 25 5.19 -1.97 -4.81
CA LEU A 25 4.52 -0.66 -4.88
C LEU A 25 5.49 0.53 -4.77
N PHE A 26 6.63 0.39 -4.09
CA PHE A 26 7.56 1.51 -3.94
C PHE A 26 8.05 2.10 -5.26
N PRO A 27 8.43 1.31 -6.29
CA PRO A 27 8.77 1.87 -7.59
C PRO A 27 7.65 2.71 -8.21
N HIS A 28 6.38 2.28 -8.08
CA HIS A 28 5.22 3.06 -8.56
C HIS A 28 5.05 4.38 -7.80
N GLY A 29 5.25 4.37 -6.48
CA GLY A 29 5.26 5.58 -5.68
C GLY A 29 6.42 6.50 -6.04
N ALA A 30 7.62 5.95 -6.28
CA ALA A 30 8.80 6.70 -6.70
C ALA A 30 8.63 7.33 -8.09
N GLN A 31 7.96 6.65 -9.03
CA GLN A 31 7.57 7.22 -10.32
C GLN A 31 6.68 8.46 -10.13
N LYS A 32 5.68 8.35 -9.26
CA LYS A 32 4.69 9.41 -9.04
C LYS A 32 5.26 10.58 -8.24
N LEU A 33 6.11 10.33 -7.25
CA LEU A 33 6.63 11.37 -6.36
C LEU A 33 7.90 12.03 -6.91
N PHE A 34 8.89 11.22 -7.35
CA PHE A 34 10.22 11.70 -7.73
C PHE A 34 10.48 11.71 -9.23
N GLY A 35 9.61 11.09 -10.03
CA GLY A 35 9.84 10.91 -11.47
C GLY A 35 10.87 9.82 -11.80
N TRP A 36 11.24 8.96 -10.84
CA TRP A 36 12.16 7.85 -11.08
C TRP A 36 11.55 6.83 -12.05
N PHE A 37 12.39 5.97 -12.62
CA PHE A 37 11.95 4.88 -13.53
C PHE A 37 11.08 5.37 -14.71
N GLY A 38 11.32 6.59 -15.20
CA GLY A 38 10.54 7.18 -16.30
C GLY A 38 9.17 7.74 -15.90
N GLY A 39 8.93 7.96 -14.61
CA GLY A 39 7.68 8.55 -14.11
C GLY A 39 7.58 10.05 -14.32
N TYR A 40 6.41 10.61 -14.09
CA TYR A 40 6.11 12.05 -14.31
C TYR A 40 6.48 12.93 -13.11
N GLY A 41 6.86 12.37 -11.97
CA GLY A 41 7.05 13.11 -10.73
C GLY A 41 5.76 13.70 -10.19
N PHE A 42 5.85 14.42 -9.05
CA PHE A 42 4.66 14.92 -8.35
C PHE A 42 3.77 15.79 -9.23
N ASN A 43 4.32 16.82 -9.84
CA ASN A 43 3.53 17.78 -10.61
C ASN A 43 2.88 17.15 -11.84
N GLY A 44 3.63 16.35 -12.61
CA GLY A 44 3.10 15.66 -13.78
C GLY A 44 2.03 14.63 -13.42
N THR A 45 2.24 13.88 -12.33
CA THR A 45 1.25 12.90 -11.84
C THR A 45 -0.02 13.59 -11.34
N MET A 46 0.10 14.68 -10.59
CA MET A 46 -1.07 15.45 -10.14
C MET A 46 -1.85 16.07 -11.31
N ALA A 47 -1.16 16.61 -12.31
CA ALA A 47 -1.81 17.12 -13.52
C ALA A 47 -2.55 16.01 -14.28
N PHE A 48 -1.99 14.81 -14.36
CA PHE A 48 -2.66 13.64 -14.95
C PHE A 48 -3.91 13.24 -14.15
N PHE A 49 -3.81 13.12 -12.83
CA PHE A 49 -4.93 12.71 -11.98
C PHE A 49 -6.09 13.73 -12.02
N THR A 50 -5.79 15.01 -11.91
CA THR A 50 -6.83 16.05 -11.87
C THR A 50 -7.35 16.42 -13.26
N GLY A 51 -6.48 16.52 -14.26
CA GLY A 51 -6.84 16.98 -15.60
C GLY A 51 -7.38 15.86 -16.49
N LYS A 52 -6.76 14.67 -16.49
CA LYS A 52 -7.14 13.57 -17.39
C LYS A 52 -8.09 12.57 -16.73
N MET A 53 -7.84 12.19 -15.49
CA MET A 53 -8.70 11.25 -14.75
C MET A 53 -9.85 11.94 -13.99
N HIS A 54 -9.86 13.27 -13.95
CA HIS A 54 -10.87 14.08 -13.23
C HIS A 54 -11.01 13.70 -11.74
N LEU A 55 -9.93 13.22 -11.12
CA LEU A 55 -9.93 12.90 -9.70
C LEU A 55 -9.84 14.21 -8.87
N PRO A 56 -10.53 14.27 -7.72
CA PRO A 56 -10.29 15.33 -6.75
C PRO A 56 -8.80 15.39 -6.36
N TRP A 57 -8.24 16.60 -6.23
CA TRP A 57 -6.82 16.79 -5.91
C TRP A 57 -6.35 15.99 -4.69
N ILE A 58 -7.19 15.94 -3.64
CA ILE A 58 -6.88 15.20 -2.41
C ILE A 58 -6.75 13.70 -2.65
N ILE A 59 -7.55 13.13 -3.55
CA ILE A 59 -7.46 11.70 -3.90
C ILE A 59 -6.14 11.42 -4.62
N GLY A 60 -5.76 12.25 -5.60
CA GLY A 60 -4.46 12.14 -6.27
C GLY A 60 -3.29 12.21 -5.29
N LEU A 61 -3.34 13.15 -4.34
CA LEU A 61 -2.34 13.26 -3.29
C LEU A 61 -2.27 12.00 -2.41
N LEU A 62 -3.42 11.46 -1.98
CA LEU A 62 -3.48 10.25 -1.17
C LEU A 62 -2.89 9.03 -1.90
N VAL A 63 -3.16 8.88 -3.20
CA VAL A 63 -2.54 7.83 -4.02
C VAL A 63 -1.02 7.92 -3.94
N ILE A 64 -0.45 9.12 -4.18
CA ILE A 64 1.01 9.33 -4.14
C ILE A 64 1.56 9.02 -2.74
N ILE A 65 0.91 9.47 -1.66
CA ILE A 65 1.35 9.23 -0.28
C ILE A 65 1.31 7.74 0.06
N ILE A 66 0.23 7.04 -0.28
CA ILE A 66 0.08 5.61 0.02
C ILE A 66 1.15 4.80 -0.70
N GLU A 67 1.37 5.04 -1.99
CA GLU A 67 2.33 4.26 -2.77
C GLU A 67 3.80 4.60 -2.47
N SER A 68 4.10 5.80 -2.00
CA SER A 68 5.48 6.21 -1.67
C SER A 68 5.78 6.08 -0.18
N ILE A 69 5.28 7.00 0.64
CA ILE A 69 5.56 7.05 2.09
C ILE A 69 4.92 5.86 2.81
N GLY A 70 3.65 5.57 2.49
CA GLY A 70 2.91 4.46 3.09
C GLY A 70 3.59 3.12 2.87
N THR A 71 4.11 2.91 1.67
CA THR A 71 4.85 1.70 1.31
C THR A 71 6.15 1.55 2.11
N LEU A 72 6.91 2.63 2.29
CA LEU A 72 8.12 2.61 3.12
C LEU A 72 7.82 2.32 4.59
N LEU A 73 6.75 2.91 5.12
CA LEU A 73 6.30 2.66 6.48
C LEU A 73 5.79 1.22 6.65
N LEU A 74 5.13 0.67 5.63
CA LEU A 74 4.73 -0.73 5.59
C LEU A 74 5.96 -1.65 5.62
N VAL A 75 6.98 -1.39 4.80
CA VAL A 75 8.25 -2.13 4.79
C VAL A 75 8.93 -2.08 6.17
N ALA A 76 8.95 -0.93 6.83
CA ALA A 76 9.46 -0.80 8.19
C ALA A 76 8.58 -1.52 9.23
N GLY A 77 7.37 -1.92 8.85
CA GLY A 77 6.38 -2.55 9.74
C GLY A 77 5.84 -1.57 10.79
N PHE A 78 5.67 -0.32 10.42
CA PHE A 78 5.03 0.70 11.25
C PHE A 78 3.58 0.90 10.83
N ALA A 79 2.65 0.66 11.75
CA ALA A 79 1.21 0.72 11.50
C ALA A 79 0.77 -0.13 10.30
N GLY A 80 1.34 -1.34 10.15
CA GLY A 80 1.18 -2.17 8.96
C GLY A 80 -0.27 -2.49 8.63
N ARG A 81 -1.14 -2.67 9.63
CA ARG A 81 -2.59 -2.87 9.41
C ARG A 81 -3.25 -1.67 8.75
N ILE A 82 -2.87 -0.44 9.13
CA ILE A 82 -3.44 0.78 8.56
C ILE A 82 -3.02 0.90 7.09
N TRP A 83 -1.72 0.78 6.82
CA TRP A 83 -1.22 0.90 5.45
C TRP A 83 -1.77 -0.19 4.55
N SER A 84 -1.88 -1.43 5.04
CA SER A 84 -2.48 -2.53 4.28
C SER A 84 -3.96 -2.27 3.98
N ALA A 85 -4.73 -1.73 4.91
CA ALA A 85 -6.12 -1.35 4.66
C ALA A 85 -6.22 -0.25 3.59
N LEU A 86 -5.36 0.77 3.65
CA LEU A 86 -5.29 1.84 2.65
C LEU A 86 -4.90 1.31 1.27
N ILE A 87 -3.97 0.34 1.19
CA ILE A 87 -3.59 -0.31 -0.07
C ILE A 87 -4.74 -1.14 -0.64
N VAL A 88 -5.51 -1.86 0.20
CA VAL A 88 -6.71 -2.57 -0.26
C VAL A 88 -7.71 -1.58 -0.89
N ILE A 89 -7.97 -0.45 -0.24
CA ILE A 89 -8.86 0.59 -0.76
C ILE A 89 -8.32 1.16 -2.07
N LEU A 90 -7.03 1.48 -2.12
CA LEU A 90 -6.36 2.02 -3.29
C LEU A 90 -6.44 1.05 -4.48
N MET A 91 -6.02 -0.20 -4.30
CA MET A 91 -6.02 -1.20 -5.37
C MET A 91 -7.43 -1.55 -5.85
N THR A 92 -8.42 -1.57 -4.94
CA THR A 92 -9.83 -1.71 -5.33
C THR A 92 -10.28 -0.52 -6.18
N GLY A 93 -9.89 0.70 -5.81
CA GLY A 93 -10.17 1.90 -6.60
C GLY A 93 -9.58 1.83 -8.01
N ILE A 94 -8.29 1.44 -8.14
CA ILE A 94 -7.59 1.29 -9.42
C ILE A 94 -8.27 0.21 -10.27
N LEU A 95 -8.56 -0.94 -9.68
CA LEU A 95 -9.27 -2.04 -10.34
C LEU A 95 -10.57 -1.56 -10.97
N LEU A 96 -11.41 -0.89 -10.19
CA LEU A 96 -12.74 -0.47 -10.64
C LEU A 96 -12.73 0.69 -11.65
N THR A 97 -11.73 1.58 -11.58
CA THR A 97 -11.69 2.79 -12.41
C THR A 97 -10.81 2.70 -13.64
N SER A 98 -9.84 1.77 -13.65
CA SER A 98 -8.78 1.76 -14.66
C SER A 98 -8.56 0.40 -15.32
N HIS A 99 -8.72 -0.70 -14.60
CA HIS A 99 -8.33 -2.02 -15.11
C HIS A 99 -9.50 -2.94 -15.42
N LEU A 100 -10.69 -2.72 -14.85
CA LEU A 100 -11.84 -3.61 -14.98
C LEU A 100 -12.24 -3.86 -16.44
N ASP A 101 -12.25 -2.80 -17.25
CA ASP A 101 -12.66 -2.85 -18.65
C ASP A 101 -11.62 -3.51 -19.57
N ASN A 102 -10.40 -3.71 -19.09
CA ASN A 102 -9.31 -4.34 -19.86
C ASN A 102 -9.26 -5.87 -19.69
N GLY A 103 -10.14 -6.45 -18.85
CA GLY A 103 -10.19 -7.88 -18.58
C GLY A 103 -9.24 -8.33 -17.47
N PHE A 104 -9.15 -9.65 -17.27
CA PHE A 104 -8.40 -10.24 -16.16
C PHE A 104 -6.89 -10.13 -16.32
N PHE A 105 -6.35 -10.49 -17.48
CA PHE A 105 -4.92 -10.67 -17.67
C PHE A 105 -4.16 -9.36 -17.87
N MET A 106 -2.96 -9.28 -17.26
CA MET A 106 -2.00 -8.21 -17.53
C MET A 106 -1.64 -8.12 -19.02
N ASN A 107 -1.28 -6.94 -19.47
CA ASN A 107 -0.96 -6.65 -20.87
C ASN A 107 0.48 -7.11 -21.23
N TRP A 108 0.78 -8.39 -21.02
CA TRP A 108 2.11 -8.98 -21.22
C TRP A 108 2.69 -8.78 -22.62
N PHE A 109 1.83 -8.71 -23.65
CA PHE A 109 2.23 -8.62 -25.05
C PHE A 109 2.02 -7.22 -25.65
N GLY A 110 1.54 -6.25 -24.88
CA GLY A 110 1.31 -4.87 -25.34
C GLY A 110 0.19 -4.73 -26.38
N ASN A 111 -0.70 -5.72 -26.50
CA ASN A 111 -1.79 -5.75 -27.50
C ASN A 111 -3.17 -5.45 -26.91
N GLN A 112 -3.27 -5.16 -25.61
CA GLN A 112 -4.49 -4.73 -24.94
C GLN A 112 -4.54 -3.19 -24.86
N LYS A 113 -5.73 -2.63 -24.61
CA LYS A 113 -5.90 -1.18 -24.43
C LYS A 113 -5.28 -0.63 -23.13
N GLY A 114 -5.08 -1.50 -22.15
CA GLY A 114 -4.50 -1.20 -20.84
C GLY A 114 -4.22 -2.48 -20.06
N GLU A 115 -3.81 -2.33 -18.82
CA GLU A 115 -3.53 -3.44 -17.91
C GLU A 115 -4.82 -4.07 -17.39
N GLY A 116 -4.84 -5.40 -17.26
CA GLY A 116 -5.93 -6.12 -16.60
C GLY A 116 -5.77 -6.14 -15.08
N TYR A 117 -6.75 -6.72 -14.39
CA TYR A 117 -6.86 -6.58 -12.92
C TYR A 117 -6.28 -7.76 -12.11
N GLU A 118 -5.62 -8.77 -12.71
CA GLU A 118 -5.05 -9.89 -11.94
C GLU A 118 -4.01 -9.44 -10.91
N PHE A 119 -3.21 -8.41 -11.27
CA PHE A 119 -2.22 -7.83 -10.38
C PHE A 119 -2.86 -7.10 -9.20
N ASP A 120 -3.95 -6.38 -9.43
CA ASP A 120 -4.70 -5.70 -8.37
C ASP A 120 -5.22 -6.70 -7.34
N LEU A 121 -5.80 -7.82 -7.82
CA LEU A 121 -6.29 -8.89 -6.95
C LEU A 121 -5.17 -9.53 -6.12
N LEU A 122 -4.00 -9.73 -6.70
CA LEU A 122 -2.83 -10.26 -6.00
C LEU A 122 -2.39 -9.32 -4.87
N LEU A 123 -2.27 -8.02 -5.14
CA LEU A 123 -1.90 -7.02 -4.13
C LEU A 123 -2.98 -6.87 -3.06
N ILE A 124 -4.26 -6.91 -3.42
CA ILE A 124 -5.37 -6.93 -2.46
C ILE A 124 -5.23 -8.14 -1.53
N GLY A 125 -5.03 -9.33 -2.09
CA GLY A 125 -4.87 -10.56 -1.31
C GLY A 125 -3.70 -10.51 -0.33
N LEU A 126 -2.51 -10.06 -0.77
CA LEU A 126 -1.34 -9.87 0.10
C LEU A 126 -1.60 -8.82 1.20
N SER A 127 -2.27 -7.72 0.84
CA SER A 127 -2.60 -6.65 1.79
C SER A 127 -3.62 -7.12 2.83
N VAL A 128 -4.63 -7.89 2.43
CA VAL A 128 -5.58 -8.53 3.37
C VAL A 128 -4.85 -9.50 4.30
N ALA A 129 -3.92 -10.31 3.80
CA ALA A 129 -3.12 -11.20 4.63
C ALA A 129 -2.30 -10.40 5.69
N THR A 130 -1.69 -9.27 5.30
CA THR A 130 -0.98 -8.40 6.24
C THR A 130 -1.95 -7.72 7.22
N LEU A 131 -3.13 -7.32 6.78
CA LEU A 131 -4.17 -6.73 7.62
C LEU A 131 -4.62 -7.70 8.73
N ILE A 132 -4.76 -8.98 8.43
CA ILE A 132 -5.16 -10.02 9.37
C ILE A 132 -4.03 -10.35 10.35
N ASN A 133 -2.82 -10.63 9.84
CA ASN A 133 -1.69 -11.11 10.65
C ASN A 133 -0.93 -9.99 11.36
N GLY A 134 -1.01 -8.75 10.87
CA GLY A 134 -0.17 -7.63 11.28
C GLY A 134 1.19 -7.67 10.58
N SER A 135 2.11 -6.82 11.05
CA SER A 135 3.41 -6.57 10.40
C SER A 135 4.42 -7.73 10.50
N GLY A 136 4.19 -8.71 11.38
CA GLY A 136 5.08 -9.86 11.56
C GLY A 136 6.42 -9.53 12.23
N ARG A 137 7.39 -10.41 12.03
CA ARG A 137 8.76 -10.29 12.61
C ARG A 137 9.48 -9.04 12.12
N PHE A 138 10.44 -8.58 12.92
CA PHE A 138 11.30 -7.43 12.60
C PHE A 138 10.53 -6.16 12.21
N SER A 139 9.39 -5.92 12.88
CA SER A 139 8.55 -4.75 12.65
C SER A 139 8.64 -3.77 13.81
N ILE A 140 8.44 -2.49 13.51
CA ILE A 140 8.29 -1.44 14.53
C ILE A 140 7.05 -1.73 15.38
N ASP A 141 5.96 -2.23 14.78
CA ASP A 141 4.75 -2.61 15.49
C ASP A 141 5.03 -3.65 16.58
N GLN A 142 5.94 -4.63 16.31
CA GLN A 142 6.32 -5.61 17.29
C GLN A 142 7.05 -4.99 18.50
N LEU A 143 7.87 -3.96 18.27
CA LEU A 143 8.56 -3.24 19.34
C LEU A 143 7.55 -2.45 20.19
N ILE A 144 6.58 -1.80 19.55
CA ILE A 144 5.51 -1.04 20.22
C ILE A 144 4.60 -1.98 21.03
N ALA A 145 4.19 -3.11 20.44
CA ALA A 145 3.29 -4.06 21.08
C ALA A 145 3.90 -4.77 22.30
N LYS A 146 5.24 -4.90 22.34
CA LYS A 146 5.98 -5.50 23.47
C LYS A 146 6.20 -4.56 24.64
N GLN A 147 5.98 -3.24 24.48
CA GLN A 147 6.12 -2.31 25.60
C GLN A 147 5.01 -2.57 26.62
N PRO A 148 5.33 -2.88 27.90
CA PRO A 148 4.30 -3.00 28.94
C PRO A 148 3.57 -1.64 29.05
N ILE A 149 2.24 -1.68 28.96
CA ILE A 149 1.42 -0.50 29.31
C ILE A 149 1.82 -0.17 30.74
N ALA A 150 2.45 1.00 30.95
CA ALA A 150 2.75 1.49 32.28
C ALA A 150 1.43 1.46 33.07
N LYS A 151 1.28 0.51 34.01
CA LYS A 151 0.18 0.55 34.97
C LYS A 151 0.32 1.88 35.68
N ASN A 152 -0.64 2.78 35.45
CA ASN A 152 -0.77 3.96 36.30
C ASN A 152 -0.85 3.42 37.73
N ILE A 153 0.25 3.56 38.46
CA ILE A 153 0.28 3.35 39.90
C ILE A 153 -0.49 4.54 40.46
N SER A 154 -1.79 4.34 40.70
CA SER A 154 -2.56 5.22 41.57
C SER A 154 -2.02 5.02 42.97
N LEU A 155 -1.28 6.02 43.46
CA LEU A 155 -0.99 6.19 44.88
C LEU A 155 -2.28 6.57 45.61
#